data_084691f9fe64c9fe7f2f4afec0c8d063
#
_entry.id   084691f9fe64c9fe7f2f4afec0c8d063
#
_cell.length_a   1.000
_cell.length_b   1.000
_cell.length_c   1.000
_cell.angle_alpha   90.00
_cell.angle_beta   90.00
_cell.angle_gamma   90.00
#
_symmetry.space_group_name_H-M   'P 1'
#
loop_
_entity.id
_entity.type
_entity.pdbx_description
1 polymer ?
#
loop_
_entity_poly.entity_id
_entity_poly.type
_entity_poly.pdbx_seq_one_letter_code
_entity_poly.pdbx_strand_id
1 'polypeptide(L)'
;MSAPLKLKRQRSSEVRSQRKKSLVAELKPVASVLVDTPVSHLEGIYDYLVPQELSSAAVVGTKVLIEFGNTKTEGLILARKDLDASLPRLKPLLALSSPSGLIQPSTLKHIELVRNRFGGSFWNLLNQAIPSRVIREENVFLDKENVDEILPISEEIKSILGRADCLQLHTKEKLRWGLSLPLSVNPTWFISEIAKLRSHLGQVLLLVPDEKDLNSLRKVLHPIFGDNLVEYGSHLSKSLRYRNFLQIVDKCPQIILATRSGSFLPLRSNSTVIVFSDLDSSHYELHSPGWNTRDVTLLRSSDTSLIFVSASHSLEIERLMDVGWLERKRYKRSLNHNYGTSDGGQNYISQIKKAISKGNVLVSVAEKGYANLFLCSRCRNTASCECGGKLQISSEKMIPQCYLCLKIIVDWKCSFCGDNRPYVIAKGIDRTAEEIGRALNKTPILISSGSKQITELPSGNHVVLATAGSEPDGEYSGVILLDGERVFNRPSLRSEELARLLWFSLLCRADAEAEVFLSLPNNHPLVQSVLRNDSSYGSNLSLKERRLAKLPPYYRIAVIEGKNSEISKFAENLRGKSEYEITGPITLRGELSRLIVRSPLEQASNLVDLLDDVVKIQSIKARQVFKVRFDQFDI
;
A
#
# COMPACT_ATOMS: atom_id res chain seq x y z
N MET A 1 -56.50 0.95 -48.35
CA MET A 1 -56.17 -0.48 -48.25
C MET A 1 -54.73 -0.63 -48.70
N SER A 2 -53.80 -0.63 -47.76
CA SER A 2 -52.36 -0.82 -48.01
C SER A 2 -51.96 -2.26 -47.56
N ALA A 3 -51.32 -2.98 -48.45
CA ALA A 3 -50.91 -4.37 -48.25
C ALA A 3 -49.72 -4.47 -47.24
N PRO A 4 -49.65 -5.50 -46.41
CA PRO A 4 -48.58 -5.64 -45.41
C PRO A 4 -47.28 -6.10 -46.04
N LEU A 5 -46.17 -5.42 -45.67
CA LEU A 5 -44.79 -5.78 -46.00
C LEU A 5 -44.43 -7.15 -45.41
N LYS A 6 -44.16 -8.14 -46.26
CA LYS A 6 -43.60 -9.43 -45.89
C LYS A 6 -42.08 -9.32 -45.70
N LEU A 7 -41.61 -9.24 -44.45
CA LEU A 7 -40.22 -9.43 -44.10
C LEU A 7 -39.79 -10.89 -44.39
N LYS A 8 -38.97 -11.09 -45.40
CA LYS A 8 -38.29 -12.40 -45.64
C LYS A 8 -37.29 -12.66 -44.51
N ARG A 9 -37.57 -13.66 -43.67
CA ARG A 9 -36.60 -14.25 -42.78
C ARG A 9 -35.51 -14.91 -43.64
N GLN A 10 -34.34 -14.27 -43.76
CA GLN A 10 -33.15 -14.94 -44.27
C GLN A 10 -32.75 -16.03 -43.27
N ARG A 11 -32.62 -17.25 -43.74
CA ARG A 11 -32.27 -18.41 -42.93
C ARG A 11 -30.85 -18.24 -42.39
N SER A 12 -30.71 -18.38 -41.09
CA SER A 12 -29.45 -18.32 -40.33
C SER A 12 -28.38 -19.36 -40.74
N SER A 13 -28.69 -20.25 -41.67
CA SER A 13 -27.79 -21.23 -42.26
C SER A 13 -26.84 -20.66 -43.34
N GLU A 14 -27.22 -19.56 -44.04
CA GLU A 14 -26.39 -18.98 -45.09
C GLU A 14 -25.30 -18.02 -44.55
N VAL A 15 -25.48 -17.48 -43.35
CA VAL A 15 -24.46 -16.65 -42.69
C VAL A 15 -23.34 -17.52 -42.07
N ARG A 16 -23.56 -18.84 -41.89
CA ARG A 16 -22.58 -19.77 -41.36
C ARG A 16 -21.55 -20.25 -42.40
N SER A 17 -21.79 -20.09 -43.68
CA SER A 17 -20.95 -20.67 -44.74
C SER A 17 -19.80 -19.77 -45.26
N GLN A 18 -19.68 -18.52 -44.77
CA GLN A 18 -18.58 -17.62 -45.14
C GLN A 18 -17.56 -17.38 -43.99
N ARG A 19 -17.40 -18.34 -43.08
CA ARG A 19 -16.14 -18.37 -42.32
C ARG A 19 -15.03 -18.83 -43.29
N LYS A 20 -14.30 -17.87 -43.89
CA LYS A 20 -13.00 -18.17 -44.55
C LYS A 20 -12.25 -19.07 -43.59
N LYS A 21 -11.87 -20.29 -44.02
CA LYS A 21 -10.90 -21.11 -43.30
C LYS A 21 -9.61 -20.30 -43.27
N SER A 22 -9.40 -19.52 -42.22
CA SER A 22 -8.10 -18.88 -42.03
C SER A 22 -7.06 -19.99 -41.90
N LEU A 23 -6.00 -19.88 -42.71
CA LEU A 23 -4.86 -20.78 -42.60
C LEU A 23 -4.34 -20.70 -41.17
N VAL A 24 -4.01 -21.84 -40.58
CA VAL A 24 -3.43 -21.93 -39.25
C VAL A 24 -1.95 -21.59 -39.33
N ALA A 25 -1.38 -20.97 -38.34
CA ALA A 25 0.04 -20.62 -38.26
C ALA A 25 0.93 -21.86 -38.49
N GLU A 26 1.99 -21.72 -39.31
CA GLU A 26 2.91 -22.82 -39.60
C GLU A 26 3.81 -23.17 -38.41
N LEU A 27 4.24 -22.15 -37.64
CA LEU A 27 5.10 -22.32 -36.46
C LEU A 27 4.29 -22.14 -35.18
N LYS A 28 4.38 -23.13 -34.30
CA LYS A 28 3.69 -23.12 -32.97
C LYS A 28 2.22 -22.68 -33.07
N PRO A 29 1.40 -23.45 -33.81
CA PRO A 29 0.04 -23.07 -34.18
C PRO A 29 -0.95 -22.99 -33.00
N VAL A 30 -0.56 -23.41 -31.80
CA VAL A 30 -1.41 -23.40 -30.63
C VAL A 30 -0.94 -22.35 -29.64
N ALA A 31 -1.86 -21.50 -29.20
CA ALA A 31 -1.66 -20.56 -28.08
C ALA A 31 -2.36 -21.08 -26.81
N SER A 32 -1.61 -21.21 -25.72
CA SER A 32 -2.16 -21.45 -24.39
C SER A 32 -2.57 -20.11 -23.79
N VAL A 33 -3.87 -19.92 -23.60
CA VAL A 33 -4.48 -18.64 -23.26
C VAL A 33 -5.12 -18.72 -21.87
N LEU A 34 -4.73 -17.83 -20.96
CA LEU A 34 -5.43 -17.58 -19.71
C LEU A 34 -6.68 -16.75 -20.01
N VAL A 35 -7.84 -17.24 -19.59
CA VAL A 35 -9.13 -16.64 -19.94
C VAL A 35 -9.60 -15.63 -18.88
N ASP A 36 -10.07 -14.46 -19.31
CA ASP A 36 -10.78 -13.52 -18.45
C ASP A 36 -12.20 -14.03 -18.16
N THR A 37 -12.42 -14.48 -16.95
CA THR A 37 -13.73 -14.96 -16.51
C THR A 37 -14.02 -14.55 -15.06
N PRO A 38 -15.24 -14.06 -14.76
CA PRO A 38 -15.63 -13.76 -13.38
C PRO A 38 -15.91 -15.03 -12.55
N VAL A 39 -15.90 -16.19 -13.19
CA VAL A 39 -16.26 -17.47 -12.56
C VAL A 39 -14.98 -18.19 -12.11
N SER A 40 -14.68 -18.19 -10.81
CA SER A 40 -13.41 -18.65 -10.24
C SER A 40 -13.01 -20.08 -10.65
N HIS A 41 -13.96 -21.01 -10.78
CA HIS A 41 -13.64 -22.38 -11.18
C HIS A 41 -13.38 -22.56 -12.68
N LEU A 42 -13.73 -21.57 -13.52
CA LEU A 42 -13.44 -21.55 -14.95
C LEU A 42 -12.16 -20.78 -15.27
N GLU A 43 -11.57 -20.10 -14.30
CA GLU A 43 -10.27 -19.46 -14.50
C GLU A 43 -9.21 -20.53 -14.74
N GLY A 44 -8.64 -20.51 -15.94
CA GLY A 44 -7.68 -21.52 -16.36
C GLY A 44 -7.03 -21.19 -17.69
N ILE A 45 -6.11 -22.05 -18.08
CA ILE A 45 -5.39 -21.98 -19.35
C ILE A 45 -6.08 -22.90 -20.34
N TYR A 46 -6.49 -22.36 -21.47
CA TYR A 46 -7.16 -23.07 -22.55
C TYR A 46 -6.40 -22.86 -23.86
N ASP A 47 -6.41 -23.90 -24.70
CA ASP A 47 -5.69 -23.89 -25.97
C ASP A 47 -6.56 -23.38 -27.11
N TYR A 48 -5.98 -22.51 -27.97
CA TYR A 48 -6.61 -21.93 -29.14
C TYR A 48 -5.69 -22.04 -30.36
N LEU A 49 -6.26 -22.20 -31.57
CA LEU A 49 -5.52 -22.11 -32.80
C LEU A 49 -5.16 -20.65 -33.10
N VAL A 50 -3.96 -20.45 -33.60
CA VAL A 50 -3.49 -19.13 -34.02
C VAL A 50 -3.67 -19.02 -35.53
N PRO A 51 -4.50 -18.08 -36.05
CA PRO A 51 -4.59 -17.79 -37.47
C PRO A 51 -3.24 -17.31 -38.03
N GLN A 52 -2.91 -17.69 -39.27
CA GLN A 52 -1.65 -17.31 -39.92
C GLN A 52 -1.45 -15.79 -39.94
N GLU A 53 -2.51 -15.03 -40.18
CA GLU A 53 -2.51 -13.56 -40.18
C GLU A 53 -2.12 -12.92 -38.83
N LEU A 54 -2.33 -13.62 -37.72
CA LEU A 54 -1.97 -13.16 -36.37
C LEU A 54 -0.65 -13.77 -35.88
N SER A 55 -0.04 -14.70 -36.63
CA SER A 55 1.06 -15.54 -36.15
C SER A 55 2.27 -14.76 -35.64
N SER A 56 2.68 -13.70 -36.34
CA SER A 56 3.83 -12.86 -35.94
C SER A 56 3.59 -12.00 -34.71
N ALA A 57 2.35 -11.60 -34.49
CA ALA A 57 1.99 -10.67 -33.38
C ALA A 57 1.37 -11.38 -32.16
N ALA A 58 0.87 -12.61 -32.32
CA ALA A 58 0.31 -13.42 -31.24
C ALA A 58 1.41 -14.11 -30.43
N VAL A 59 2.25 -13.31 -29.75
CA VAL A 59 3.35 -13.80 -28.89
C VAL A 59 2.94 -13.83 -27.41
N VAL A 60 3.77 -14.43 -26.56
CA VAL A 60 3.58 -14.43 -25.10
C VAL A 60 3.45 -12.99 -24.59
N GLY A 61 2.49 -12.74 -23.69
CA GLY A 61 2.22 -11.42 -23.15
C GLY A 61 1.29 -10.56 -24.01
N THR A 62 0.72 -11.10 -25.09
CA THR A 62 -0.29 -10.41 -25.91
C THR A 62 -1.69 -10.76 -25.43
N LYS A 63 -2.53 -9.74 -25.20
CA LYS A 63 -3.96 -9.94 -24.94
C LYS A 63 -4.69 -10.21 -26.25
N VAL A 64 -5.62 -11.15 -26.22
CA VAL A 64 -6.39 -11.63 -27.39
C VAL A 64 -7.87 -11.66 -27.09
N LEU A 65 -8.69 -11.50 -28.13
CA LEU A 65 -10.12 -11.75 -28.08
C LEU A 65 -10.37 -13.21 -28.48
N ILE A 66 -11.11 -13.93 -27.66
CA ILE A 66 -11.44 -15.34 -27.85
C ILE A 66 -12.93 -15.60 -27.69
N GLU A 67 -13.39 -16.74 -28.19
CA GLU A 67 -14.72 -17.28 -27.90
C GLU A 67 -14.62 -18.33 -26.79
N PHE A 68 -15.12 -18.01 -25.60
CA PHE A 68 -15.16 -18.90 -24.45
C PHE A 68 -16.62 -19.25 -24.11
N GLY A 69 -16.96 -20.55 -24.18
CA GLY A 69 -18.36 -20.95 -24.19
C GLY A 69 -19.09 -20.35 -25.38
N ASN A 70 -20.13 -19.53 -25.10
CA ASN A 70 -20.94 -18.81 -26.08
C ASN A 70 -20.67 -17.29 -26.06
N THR A 71 -19.67 -16.82 -25.31
CA THR A 71 -19.36 -15.39 -25.14
C THR A 71 -17.98 -15.07 -25.72
N LYS A 72 -17.81 -13.83 -26.17
CA LYS A 72 -16.49 -13.30 -26.52
C LYS A 72 -15.89 -12.65 -25.29
N THR A 73 -14.69 -13.02 -24.92
CA THR A 73 -13.97 -12.48 -23.78
C THR A 73 -12.50 -12.23 -24.12
N GLU A 74 -11.80 -11.49 -23.28
CA GLU A 74 -10.35 -11.34 -23.38
C GLU A 74 -9.62 -12.59 -22.86
N GLY A 75 -8.44 -12.80 -23.35
CA GLY A 75 -7.49 -13.77 -22.86
C GLY A 75 -6.06 -13.27 -23.00
N LEU A 76 -5.14 -13.93 -22.34
CA LEU A 76 -3.72 -13.59 -22.35
C LEU A 76 -2.91 -14.81 -22.82
N ILE A 77 -2.09 -14.65 -23.86
CA ILE A 77 -1.19 -15.71 -24.33
C ILE A 77 -0.06 -15.89 -23.30
N LEU A 78 0.00 -17.08 -22.71
CA LEU A 78 1.06 -17.47 -21.78
C LEU A 78 2.13 -18.34 -22.46
N ALA A 79 1.77 -19.11 -23.49
CA ALA A 79 2.71 -19.93 -24.25
C ALA A 79 2.25 -20.14 -25.68
N ARG A 80 3.21 -20.45 -26.57
CA ARG A 80 2.96 -20.94 -27.92
C ARG A 80 3.58 -22.34 -28.02
N LYS A 81 2.84 -23.30 -28.60
CA LYS A 81 3.27 -24.70 -28.71
C LYS A 81 2.84 -25.32 -30.05
N ASP A 82 3.42 -26.43 -30.37
CA ASP A 82 3.07 -27.21 -31.56
C ASP A 82 1.70 -27.90 -31.38
N LEU A 83 1.07 -28.23 -32.51
CA LEU A 83 -0.22 -28.93 -32.47
C LEU A 83 0.01 -30.41 -32.13
N ASP A 84 -0.60 -30.83 -31.04
CA ASP A 84 -0.67 -32.25 -30.71
C ASP A 84 -1.89 -32.87 -31.41
N ALA A 85 -1.67 -33.96 -32.14
CA ALA A 85 -2.71 -34.68 -32.87
C ALA A 85 -3.81 -35.28 -31.95
N SER A 86 -3.52 -35.43 -30.67
CA SER A 86 -4.47 -35.91 -29.66
C SER A 86 -5.44 -34.83 -29.13
N LEU A 87 -5.20 -33.54 -29.47
CA LEU A 87 -6.03 -32.45 -28.97
C LEU A 87 -7.41 -32.41 -29.66
N PRO A 88 -8.48 -32.07 -28.92
CA PRO A 88 -9.80 -31.87 -29.52
C PRO A 88 -9.78 -30.68 -30.50
N ARG A 89 -10.82 -30.55 -31.32
CA ARG A 89 -10.94 -29.45 -32.29
C ARG A 89 -10.90 -28.10 -31.58
N LEU A 90 -9.77 -27.39 -31.65
CA LEU A 90 -9.54 -26.11 -31.04
C LEU A 90 -10.27 -24.97 -31.77
N LYS A 91 -10.77 -23.97 -31.01
CA LYS A 91 -11.30 -22.72 -31.59
C LYS A 91 -10.14 -21.78 -31.96
N PRO A 92 -10.28 -20.95 -33.00
CA PRO A 92 -9.26 -19.96 -33.36
C PRO A 92 -9.31 -18.73 -32.45
N LEU A 93 -8.19 -18.02 -32.30
CA LEU A 93 -8.15 -16.65 -31.81
C LEU A 93 -8.96 -15.76 -32.76
N LEU A 94 -9.70 -14.78 -32.22
CA LEU A 94 -10.53 -13.88 -33.02
C LEU A 94 -9.78 -12.62 -33.45
N ALA A 95 -9.03 -12.00 -32.55
CA ALA A 95 -8.26 -10.79 -32.79
C ALA A 95 -7.24 -10.56 -31.66
N LEU A 96 -6.32 -9.62 -31.86
CA LEU A 96 -5.48 -9.10 -30.78
C LEU A 96 -6.21 -7.95 -30.07
N SER A 97 -6.20 -7.95 -28.74
CA SER A 97 -6.79 -6.88 -27.93
C SER A 97 -5.74 -5.99 -27.23
N SER A 98 -4.44 -6.22 -27.48
CA SER A 98 -3.32 -5.36 -27.08
C SER A 98 -2.23 -5.33 -28.16
N PRO A 99 -1.26 -4.39 -28.06
CA PRO A 99 0.00 -4.51 -28.78
C PRO A 99 0.69 -5.85 -28.52
N SER A 100 1.49 -6.30 -29.48
CA SER A 100 2.24 -7.55 -29.42
C SER A 100 3.25 -7.53 -28.27
N GLY A 101 3.21 -8.54 -27.39
CA GLY A 101 4.17 -8.68 -26.29
C GLY A 101 4.14 -7.55 -25.25
N LEU A 102 3.03 -6.82 -25.16
CA LEU A 102 2.90 -5.69 -24.21
C LEU A 102 3.26 -6.07 -22.78
N ILE A 103 2.92 -7.29 -22.37
CA ILE A 103 3.17 -7.77 -21.02
C ILE A 103 4.42 -8.66 -21.05
N GLN A 104 5.49 -8.15 -20.47
CA GLN A 104 6.77 -8.87 -20.48
C GLN A 104 6.72 -10.17 -19.64
N PRO A 105 7.48 -11.22 -20.00
CA PRO A 105 7.54 -12.46 -19.23
C PRO A 105 7.96 -12.26 -17.77
N SER A 106 8.82 -11.29 -17.49
CA SER A 106 9.23 -10.91 -16.13
C SER A 106 8.06 -10.40 -15.29
N THR A 107 7.15 -9.61 -15.89
CA THR A 107 5.92 -9.14 -15.25
C THR A 107 4.95 -10.28 -14.96
N LEU A 108 4.79 -11.22 -15.92
CA LEU A 108 3.95 -12.41 -15.71
C LEU A 108 4.46 -13.26 -14.56
N LYS A 109 5.77 -13.52 -14.52
CA LYS A 109 6.40 -14.25 -13.41
C LYS A 109 6.23 -13.53 -12.07
N HIS A 110 6.34 -12.20 -12.06
CA HIS A 110 6.14 -11.41 -10.85
C HIS A 110 4.68 -11.50 -10.35
N ILE A 111 3.70 -11.39 -11.25
CA ILE A 111 2.27 -11.58 -10.92
C ILE A 111 2.01 -12.98 -10.36
N GLU A 112 2.64 -14.01 -10.95
CA GLU A 112 2.54 -15.39 -10.45
C GLU A 112 3.08 -15.52 -9.02
N LEU A 113 4.24 -14.94 -8.72
CA LEU A 113 4.80 -14.91 -7.36
C LEU A 113 3.86 -14.21 -6.36
N VAL A 114 3.25 -13.09 -6.78
CA VAL A 114 2.28 -12.37 -5.95
C VAL A 114 1.02 -13.23 -5.74
N ARG A 115 0.51 -13.90 -6.78
CA ARG A 115 -0.62 -14.83 -6.65
C ARG A 115 -0.30 -15.98 -5.70
N ASN A 116 0.88 -16.60 -5.82
CA ASN A 116 1.29 -17.69 -4.94
C ASN A 116 1.39 -17.24 -3.47
N ARG A 117 1.67 -15.94 -3.24
CA ARG A 117 1.73 -15.37 -1.89
C ARG A 117 0.36 -14.98 -1.34
N PHE A 118 -0.54 -14.41 -2.16
CA PHE A 118 -1.79 -13.78 -1.70
C PHE A 118 -3.06 -14.49 -2.19
N GLY A 119 -2.92 -15.52 -3.04
CA GLY A 119 -4.06 -16.19 -3.65
C GLY A 119 -4.82 -15.34 -4.65
N GLY A 120 -6.03 -15.74 -4.95
CA GLY A 120 -6.98 -15.02 -5.78
C GLY A 120 -6.75 -15.20 -7.29
N SER A 121 -7.52 -14.44 -8.08
CA SER A 121 -7.50 -14.52 -9.53
C SER A 121 -6.24 -13.89 -10.12
N PHE A 122 -5.56 -14.61 -11.00
CA PHE A 122 -4.44 -14.08 -11.77
C PHE A 122 -4.88 -12.89 -12.63
N TRP A 123 -6.08 -12.99 -13.21
CA TRP A 123 -6.61 -11.93 -14.07
C TRP A 123 -6.90 -10.64 -13.30
N ASN A 124 -7.37 -10.75 -12.06
CA ASN A 124 -7.56 -9.57 -11.20
C ASN A 124 -6.23 -8.89 -10.89
N LEU A 125 -5.18 -9.64 -10.57
CA LEU A 125 -3.83 -9.10 -10.36
C LEU A 125 -3.27 -8.48 -11.66
N LEU A 126 -3.50 -9.12 -12.80
CA LEU A 126 -3.11 -8.59 -14.10
C LEU A 126 -3.77 -7.24 -14.40
N ASN A 127 -5.07 -7.10 -14.12
CA ASN A 127 -5.80 -5.84 -14.31
C ASN A 127 -5.36 -4.72 -13.34
N GLN A 128 -4.82 -5.08 -12.17
CA GLN A 128 -4.19 -4.11 -11.27
C GLN A 128 -2.80 -3.69 -11.76
N ALA A 129 -2.06 -4.61 -12.40
CA ALA A 129 -0.72 -4.39 -12.91
C ALA A 129 -0.70 -3.58 -14.22
N ILE A 130 -1.65 -3.84 -15.13
CA ILE A 130 -1.66 -3.31 -16.48
C ILE A 130 -2.84 -2.34 -16.66
N PRO A 131 -2.61 -1.10 -17.11
CA PRO A 131 -3.67 -0.12 -17.31
C PRO A 131 -4.59 -0.52 -18.50
N SER A 132 -5.82 0.00 -18.48
CA SER A 132 -6.76 -0.18 -19.60
C SER A 132 -6.20 0.41 -20.88
N ARG A 133 -6.32 -0.32 -21.99
CA ARG A 133 -5.84 0.06 -23.33
C ARG A 133 -6.49 1.35 -23.83
N VAL A 134 -5.70 2.22 -24.44
CA VAL A 134 -6.14 3.44 -25.13
C VAL A 134 -5.44 3.51 -26.48
N ILE A 135 -6.08 3.01 -27.56
CA ILE A 135 -5.50 2.79 -28.89
C ILE A 135 -4.81 4.03 -29.45
N ARG A 136 -5.38 5.23 -29.27
CA ARG A 136 -4.82 6.49 -29.77
C ARG A 136 -3.43 6.81 -29.20
N GLU A 137 -3.07 6.24 -28.04
CA GLU A 137 -1.80 6.48 -27.39
C GLU A 137 -0.66 5.55 -27.91
N GLU A 138 -1.00 4.54 -28.69
CA GLU A 138 -0.04 3.55 -29.21
C GLU A 138 0.87 4.08 -30.32
N ASN A 139 0.54 5.23 -30.93
CA ASN A 139 1.28 5.83 -32.05
C ASN A 139 2.12 7.06 -31.63
N VAL A 140 2.21 7.36 -30.33
CA VAL A 140 2.87 8.58 -29.83
C VAL A 140 4.20 8.20 -29.15
N PHE A 141 5.22 7.85 -29.94
CA PHE A 141 6.56 7.62 -29.41
C PHE A 141 7.53 8.70 -29.92
N LEU A 142 8.04 9.49 -28.97
CA LEU A 142 9.17 10.39 -29.21
C LEU A 142 10.45 9.63 -28.92
N ASP A 143 11.40 9.65 -29.86
CA ASP A 143 12.74 9.16 -29.60
C ASP A 143 13.42 10.05 -28.57
N LYS A 144 13.93 9.47 -27.51
CA LYS A 144 14.64 10.18 -26.44
C LYS A 144 15.98 9.52 -26.20
N GLU A 145 17.00 10.34 -26.12
CA GLU A 145 18.33 9.93 -25.71
C GLU A 145 18.38 9.85 -24.18
N ASN A 146 18.94 8.77 -23.64
CA ASN A 146 19.26 8.67 -22.22
C ASN A 146 20.43 9.61 -21.92
N VAL A 147 20.29 10.40 -20.88
CA VAL A 147 21.39 11.24 -20.37
C VAL A 147 22.23 10.37 -19.43
N ASP A 148 23.38 9.90 -19.89
CA ASP A 148 24.34 9.12 -19.10
C ASP A 148 25.21 10.01 -18.21
N GLU A 149 24.70 11.15 -17.76
CA GLU A 149 25.46 12.08 -16.92
C GLU A 149 25.49 11.59 -15.47
N ILE A 150 26.68 11.41 -14.93
CA ILE A 150 26.88 11.12 -13.51
C ILE A 150 26.68 12.42 -12.72
N LEU A 151 25.57 12.49 -12.00
CA LEU A 151 25.25 13.66 -11.18
C LEU A 151 26.20 13.75 -9.97
N PRO A 152 26.68 14.97 -9.63
CA PRO A 152 27.57 15.14 -8.50
C PRO A 152 26.87 14.82 -7.17
N ILE A 153 27.59 14.21 -6.25
CA ILE A 153 27.11 13.95 -4.88
C ILE A 153 27.19 15.26 -4.09
N SER A 154 26.06 15.67 -3.48
CA SER A 154 26.07 16.83 -2.60
C SER A 154 26.91 16.58 -1.33
N GLU A 155 27.61 17.62 -0.83
CA GLU A 155 28.40 17.48 0.40
C GLU A 155 27.52 17.18 1.60
N GLU A 156 26.29 17.66 1.60
CA GLU A 156 25.33 17.38 2.68
C GLU A 156 24.98 15.89 2.75
N ILE A 157 24.67 15.23 1.62
CA ILE A 157 24.37 13.80 1.63
C ILE A 157 25.61 12.97 2.02
N LYS A 158 26.83 13.40 1.61
CA LYS A 158 28.08 12.76 2.06
C LYS A 158 28.27 12.86 3.56
N SER A 159 27.93 14.01 4.15
CA SER A 159 28.03 14.21 5.60
C SER A 159 27.05 13.33 6.38
N ILE A 160 25.89 13.02 5.81
CA ILE A 160 24.87 12.17 6.43
C ILE A 160 25.21 10.68 6.27
N LEU A 161 25.44 10.23 5.03
CA LEU A 161 25.63 8.81 4.72
C LEU A 161 27.06 8.32 5.02
N GLY A 162 28.03 9.23 4.99
CA GLY A 162 29.44 8.87 5.05
C GLY A 162 29.97 8.34 3.71
N ARG A 163 31.30 8.29 3.59
CA ARG A 163 31.98 7.95 2.34
C ARG A 163 31.69 6.53 1.86
N ALA A 164 31.62 5.55 2.78
CA ALA A 164 31.44 4.14 2.43
C ALA A 164 30.06 3.90 1.78
N ASP A 165 28.99 4.40 2.39
CA ASP A 165 27.63 4.19 1.89
C ASP A 165 27.36 4.99 0.61
N CYS A 166 27.93 6.20 0.47
CA CYS A 166 27.92 6.92 -0.79
C CYS A 166 28.60 6.13 -1.93
N LEU A 167 29.73 5.50 -1.67
CA LEU A 167 30.41 4.63 -2.63
C LEU A 167 29.55 3.42 -3.01
N GLN A 168 28.93 2.76 -2.03
CA GLN A 168 28.01 1.64 -2.32
C GLN A 168 26.84 2.05 -3.21
N LEU A 169 26.26 3.24 -3.02
CA LEU A 169 25.20 3.78 -3.87
C LEU A 169 25.66 3.99 -5.32
N HIS A 170 26.94 4.16 -5.60
CA HIS A 170 27.52 4.28 -6.94
C HIS A 170 27.94 2.97 -7.57
N THR A 171 27.85 1.85 -6.86
CA THR A 171 28.24 0.55 -7.41
C THR A 171 27.08 -0.17 -8.06
N LYS A 172 27.37 -1.07 -9.02
CA LYS A 172 26.37 -1.99 -9.59
C LYS A 172 26.04 -3.15 -8.66
N GLU A 173 26.63 -3.20 -7.49
CA GLU A 173 26.27 -4.20 -6.49
C GLU A 173 24.81 -4.03 -6.06
N LYS A 174 24.19 -5.15 -5.80
CA LYS A 174 22.81 -5.17 -5.32
C LYS A 174 22.73 -4.70 -3.89
N LEU A 175 21.91 -3.69 -3.71
CA LEU A 175 21.62 -3.16 -2.39
C LEU A 175 20.35 -3.79 -1.83
N ARG A 176 20.40 -4.10 -0.56
CA ARG A 176 19.29 -4.57 0.26
C ARG A 176 19.28 -3.74 1.54
N TRP A 177 18.73 -2.54 1.47
CA TRP A 177 18.82 -1.58 2.58
C TRP A 177 17.48 -1.31 3.23
N GLY A 178 17.45 -1.32 4.58
CA GLY A 178 16.44 -0.69 5.41
C GLY A 178 17.03 0.58 6.01
N LEU A 179 16.62 1.74 5.48
CA LEU A 179 17.20 3.03 5.78
C LEU A 179 16.25 3.87 6.63
N SER A 180 16.65 4.15 7.87
CA SER A 180 15.91 5.04 8.76
C SER A 180 16.28 6.49 8.47
N LEU A 181 15.28 7.35 8.19
CA LEU A 181 15.47 8.78 7.99
C LEU A 181 16.04 9.43 9.26
N PRO A 182 17.09 10.24 9.15
CA PRO A 182 17.56 11.05 10.27
C PRO A 182 16.53 12.12 10.64
N LEU A 183 16.43 12.44 11.93
CA LEU A 183 15.65 13.59 12.36
C LEU A 183 16.22 14.90 11.77
N SER A 184 15.36 15.89 11.56
CA SER A 184 15.73 17.19 10.99
C SER A 184 16.37 17.08 9.59
N VAL A 185 15.92 16.12 8.81
CA VAL A 185 16.30 15.95 7.40
C VAL A 185 15.02 15.85 6.56
N ASN A 186 14.89 16.72 5.57
CA ASN A 186 13.72 16.70 4.68
C ASN A 186 13.65 15.37 3.90
N PRO A 187 12.59 14.58 4.05
CA PRO A 187 12.47 13.27 3.40
C PRO A 187 12.52 13.34 1.87
N THR A 188 11.85 14.34 1.28
CA THR A 188 11.80 14.55 -0.18
C THR A 188 13.19 14.79 -0.76
N TRP A 189 13.94 15.70 -0.14
CA TRP A 189 15.31 15.96 -0.53
C TRP A 189 16.18 14.70 -0.40
N PHE A 190 16.13 14.04 0.74
CA PHE A 190 16.98 12.86 1.02
C PHE A 190 16.73 11.71 0.04
N ILE A 191 15.47 11.39 -0.24
CA ILE A 191 15.08 10.35 -1.21
C ILE A 191 15.52 10.75 -2.63
N SER A 192 15.37 12.03 -2.98
CA SER A 192 15.80 12.55 -4.28
C SER A 192 17.31 12.40 -4.49
N GLU A 193 18.12 12.65 -3.46
CA GLU A 193 19.58 12.44 -3.52
C GLU A 193 19.92 10.97 -3.75
N ILE A 194 19.28 10.03 -3.02
CA ILE A 194 19.51 8.59 -3.22
C ILE A 194 19.09 8.17 -4.65
N ALA A 195 17.95 8.69 -5.14
CA ALA A 195 17.48 8.39 -6.49
C ALA A 195 18.46 8.89 -7.56
N LYS A 196 19.00 10.11 -7.42
CA LYS A 196 20.05 10.65 -8.30
C LYS A 196 21.28 9.76 -8.33
N LEU A 197 21.76 9.32 -7.15
CA LEU A 197 22.94 8.47 -7.04
C LEU A 197 22.76 7.10 -7.71
N ARG A 198 21.52 6.60 -7.80
CA ARG A 198 21.22 5.32 -8.42
C ARG A 198 20.85 5.41 -9.91
N SER A 199 20.40 6.58 -10.39
CA SER A 199 19.84 6.73 -11.74
C SER A 199 20.83 6.49 -12.88
N HIS A 200 22.14 6.70 -12.66
CA HIS A 200 23.18 6.43 -13.66
C HIS A 200 23.53 4.93 -13.78
N LEU A 201 23.09 4.10 -12.83
CA LEU A 201 23.35 2.65 -12.85
C LEU A 201 22.23 1.85 -13.52
N GLY A 202 21.04 2.42 -13.55
CA GLY A 202 19.83 1.81 -14.10
C GLY A 202 18.58 2.59 -13.74
N GLN A 203 17.40 2.07 -14.09
CA GLN A 203 16.15 2.70 -13.75
C GLN A 203 15.94 2.77 -12.24
N VAL A 204 15.38 3.86 -11.76
CA VAL A 204 14.96 4.02 -10.37
C VAL A 204 13.44 4.14 -10.30
N LEU A 205 12.81 3.18 -9.66
CA LEU A 205 11.38 3.21 -9.33
C LEU A 205 11.20 3.71 -7.90
N LEU A 206 10.59 4.88 -7.74
CA LEU A 206 10.20 5.46 -6.46
C LEU A 206 8.74 5.12 -6.19
N LEU A 207 8.46 4.31 -5.17
CA LEU A 207 7.13 3.95 -4.71
C LEU A 207 6.79 4.75 -3.46
N VAL A 208 5.82 5.63 -3.60
CA VAL A 208 5.38 6.54 -2.52
C VAL A 208 3.94 6.26 -2.09
N PRO A 209 3.57 6.61 -0.85
CA PRO A 209 2.23 6.37 -0.33
C PRO A 209 1.12 7.02 -1.14
N ASP A 210 1.24 8.31 -1.41
CA ASP A 210 0.17 9.12 -1.98
C ASP A 210 0.64 10.15 -3.02
N GLU A 211 -0.31 10.93 -3.53
CA GLU A 211 -0.07 11.97 -4.53
C GLU A 211 0.69 13.18 -3.97
N LYS A 212 0.58 13.46 -2.67
CA LYS A 212 1.30 14.58 -2.05
C LYS A 212 2.80 14.33 -2.09
N ASP A 213 3.23 13.13 -1.64
CA ASP A 213 4.62 12.72 -1.69
C ASP A 213 5.15 12.64 -3.13
N LEU A 214 4.32 12.12 -4.06
CA LEU A 214 4.66 12.07 -5.48
C LEU A 214 4.92 13.48 -6.04
N ASN A 215 4.02 14.43 -5.77
CA ASN A 215 4.16 15.80 -6.24
C ASN A 215 5.37 16.52 -5.62
N SER A 216 5.67 16.27 -4.35
CA SER A 216 6.85 16.82 -3.67
C SER A 216 8.15 16.33 -4.32
N LEU A 217 8.26 15.04 -4.60
CA LEU A 217 9.41 14.44 -5.31
C LEU A 217 9.50 14.94 -6.77
N ARG A 218 8.37 15.08 -7.46
CA ARG A 218 8.35 15.61 -8.82
C ARG A 218 8.91 17.03 -8.90
N LYS A 219 8.53 17.91 -7.96
CA LYS A 219 9.04 19.30 -7.91
C LYS A 219 10.56 19.33 -7.84
N VAL A 220 11.19 18.39 -7.15
CA VAL A 220 12.66 18.32 -7.00
C VAL A 220 13.33 17.60 -8.16
N LEU A 221 12.77 16.50 -8.65
CA LEU A 221 13.43 15.65 -9.65
C LEU A 221 13.15 16.07 -11.10
N HIS A 222 11.97 16.62 -11.41
CA HIS A 222 11.64 17.00 -12.79
C HIS A 222 12.57 18.07 -13.39
N PRO A 223 13.03 19.10 -12.66
CA PRO A 223 14.01 20.05 -13.19
C PRO A 223 15.34 19.41 -13.61
N ILE A 224 15.67 18.24 -13.06
CA ILE A 224 16.92 17.51 -13.30
C ILE A 224 16.77 16.51 -14.45
N PHE A 225 15.69 15.71 -14.41
CA PHE A 225 15.50 14.58 -15.33
C PHE A 225 14.59 14.90 -16.51
N GLY A 226 13.81 16.00 -16.43
CA GLY A 226 12.89 16.38 -17.50
C GLY A 226 12.01 15.22 -17.94
N ASP A 227 12.07 14.94 -19.24
CA ASP A 227 11.32 13.87 -19.88
C ASP A 227 11.78 12.43 -19.53
N ASN A 228 12.97 12.27 -18.90
CA ASN A 228 13.44 10.99 -18.37
C ASN A 228 12.83 10.65 -17.02
N LEU A 229 11.92 11.50 -16.50
CA LEU A 229 11.07 11.23 -15.36
C LEU A 229 9.65 10.96 -15.83
N VAL A 230 9.11 9.79 -15.49
CA VAL A 230 7.74 9.39 -15.83
C VAL A 230 6.95 9.09 -14.56
N GLU A 231 5.72 9.59 -14.49
CA GLU A 231 4.80 9.34 -13.39
C GLU A 231 3.88 8.16 -13.70
N TYR A 232 3.52 7.37 -12.67
CA TYR A 232 2.55 6.30 -12.81
C TYR A 232 1.70 6.13 -11.55
N GLY A 233 0.38 6.30 -11.69
CA GLY A 233 -0.54 6.19 -10.57
C GLY A 233 -2.01 6.34 -10.98
N SER A 234 -2.92 6.14 -10.03
CA SER A 234 -4.37 6.23 -10.23
C SER A 234 -4.88 7.66 -10.39
N HIS A 235 -4.11 8.65 -9.99
CA HIS A 235 -4.41 10.08 -10.16
C HIS A 235 -4.37 10.52 -11.62
N LEU A 236 -3.64 9.81 -12.47
CA LEU A 236 -3.54 10.12 -13.89
C LEU A 236 -4.83 9.73 -14.64
N SER A 237 -5.18 10.53 -15.67
CA SER A 237 -6.24 10.12 -16.60
C SER A 237 -5.91 8.77 -17.25
N LYS A 238 -6.93 8.01 -17.65
CA LYS A 238 -6.74 6.70 -18.32
C LYS A 238 -5.79 6.78 -19.51
N SER A 239 -5.89 7.85 -20.30
CA SER A 239 -5.06 8.11 -21.48
C SER A 239 -3.60 8.32 -21.10
N LEU A 240 -3.34 9.24 -20.17
CA LEU A 240 -1.99 9.57 -19.72
C LEU A 240 -1.35 8.39 -18.99
N ARG A 241 -2.10 7.67 -18.16
CA ARG A 241 -1.61 6.48 -17.48
C ARG A 241 -1.18 5.38 -18.45
N TYR A 242 -1.96 5.15 -19.52
CA TYR A 242 -1.61 4.17 -20.55
C TYR A 242 -0.40 4.62 -21.37
N ARG A 243 -0.34 5.90 -21.77
CA ARG A 243 0.83 6.48 -22.44
C ARG A 243 2.10 6.32 -21.62
N ASN A 244 2.05 6.69 -20.34
CA ASN A 244 3.19 6.57 -19.43
C ASN A 244 3.62 5.12 -19.23
N PHE A 245 2.67 4.18 -19.16
CA PHE A 245 2.95 2.75 -19.13
C PHE A 245 3.73 2.29 -20.36
N LEU A 246 3.30 2.69 -21.57
CA LEU A 246 4.01 2.39 -22.81
C LEU A 246 5.42 2.99 -22.82
N GLN A 247 5.59 4.23 -22.36
CA GLN A 247 6.91 4.85 -22.21
C GLN A 247 7.82 4.05 -21.27
N ILE A 248 7.30 3.56 -20.15
CA ILE A 248 8.07 2.75 -19.20
C ILE A 248 8.50 1.44 -19.83
N VAL A 249 7.62 0.78 -20.59
CA VAL A 249 7.90 -0.49 -21.26
C VAL A 249 8.94 -0.33 -22.37
N ASP A 250 8.78 0.68 -23.23
CA ASP A 250 9.57 0.82 -24.46
C ASP A 250 10.82 1.69 -24.29
N LYS A 251 10.69 2.85 -23.63
CA LYS A 251 11.75 3.89 -23.56
C LYS A 251 12.59 3.84 -22.29
N CYS A 252 12.12 3.11 -21.28
CA CYS A 252 12.87 2.88 -20.04
C CYS A 252 13.41 4.17 -19.38
N PRO A 253 12.54 5.07 -18.92
CA PRO A 253 12.96 6.33 -18.28
C PRO A 253 13.88 6.05 -17.09
N GLN A 254 14.77 7.01 -16.78
CA GLN A 254 15.70 6.89 -15.66
C GLN A 254 14.99 6.88 -14.30
N ILE A 255 13.97 7.75 -14.15
CA ILE A 255 13.18 7.87 -12.92
C ILE A 255 11.72 7.55 -13.20
N ILE A 256 11.15 6.69 -12.39
CA ILE A 256 9.71 6.39 -12.39
C ILE A 256 9.17 6.76 -11.01
N LEU A 257 8.29 7.76 -10.96
CA LEU A 257 7.56 8.12 -9.74
C LEU A 257 6.21 7.43 -9.76
N ALA A 258 5.93 6.60 -8.76
CA ALA A 258 4.68 5.86 -8.75
C ALA A 258 4.09 5.70 -7.35
N THR A 259 2.77 5.60 -7.29
CA THR A 259 2.07 5.10 -6.11
C THR A 259 1.97 3.58 -6.15
N ARG A 260 1.24 2.97 -5.23
CA ARG A 260 1.06 1.51 -5.08
C ARG A 260 0.95 0.73 -6.39
N SER A 261 0.18 1.23 -7.36
CA SER A 261 -0.02 0.55 -8.65
C SER A 261 1.26 0.37 -9.48
N GLY A 262 2.33 1.14 -9.17
CA GLY A 262 3.64 1.00 -9.80
C GLY A 262 4.42 -0.24 -9.35
N SER A 263 3.98 -0.95 -8.30
CA SER A 263 4.68 -2.12 -7.78
C SER A 263 4.87 -3.25 -8.80
N PHE A 264 4.02 -3.32 -9.82
CA PHE A 264 4.08 -4.32 -10.89
C PHE A 264 4.78 -3.86 -12.16
N LEU A 265 5.20 -2.61 -12.26
CA LEU A 265 5.83 -2.08 -13.47
C LEU A 265 7.05 -2.91 -13.87
N PRO A 266 7.21 -3.21 -15.16
CA PRO A 266 8.40 -3.88 -15.65
C PRO A 266 9.62 -2.98 -15.45
N LEU A 267 10.71 -3.56 -15.00
CA LEU A 267 11.99 -2.89 -14.82
C LEU A 267 13.09 -3.67 -15.54
N ARG A 268 14.11 -2.97 -16.00
CA ARG A 268 15.31 -3.58 -16.56
C ARG A 268 16.22 -4.14 -15.47
N SER A 269 17.16 -4.98 -15.85
CA SER A 269 18.22 -5.46 -14.97
C SER A 269 19.00 -4.29 -14.35
N ASN A 270 19.52 -4.48 -13.14
CA ASN A 270 20.25 -3.48 -12.34
C ASN A 270 19.42 -2.24 -11.92
N SER A 271 18.10 -2.30 -12.04
CA SER A 271 17.22 -1.25 -11.52
C SER A 271 17.25 -1.19 -10.00
N THR A 272 16.85 -0.03 -9.48
CA THR A 272 16.66 0.18 -8.04
C THR A 272 15.20 0.49 -7.75
N VAL A 273 14.61 -0.18 -6.78
CA VAL A 273 13.29 0.17 -6.23
C VAL A 273 13.49 0.81 -4.87
N ILE A 274 12.99 2.02 -4.70
CA ILE A 274 12.96 2.73 -3.43
C ILE A 274 11.52 2.77 -2.96
N VAL A 275 11.23 2.20 -1.80
CA VAL A 275 9.90 2.25 -1.17
C VAL A 275 9.97 3.23 -0.03
N PHE A 276 9.19 4.30 -0.13
CA PHE A 276 9.09 5.31 0.92
C PHE A 276 7.95 4.99 1.87
N SER A 277 8.23 5.07 3.18
CA SER A 277 7.23 4.91 4.25
C SER A 277 6.44 3.60 4.15
N ASP A 278 7.16 2.47 4.17
CA ASP A 278 6.63 1.11 3.95
C ASP A 278 5.45 0.71 4.87
N LEU A 279 5.27 1.41 5.97
CA LEU A 279 4.19 1.23 6.93
C LEU A 279 2.94 2.07 6.63
N ASP A 280 2.96 2.97 5.65
CA ASP A 280 1.78 3.78 5.33
C ASP A 280 0.64 2.91 4.79
N SER A 281 -0.58 3.17 5.26
CA SER A 281 -1.77 2.40 4.88
C SER A 281 -2.12 2.51 3.39
N SER A 282 -1.69 3.58 2.71
CA SER A 282 -1.89 3.79 1.27
C SER A 282 -1.16 2.76 0.42
N HIS A 283 -0.16 2.08 0.98
CA HIS A 283 0.55 0.97 0.35
C HIS A 283 -0.26 -0.33 0.33
N TYR A 284 -1.40 -0.40 1.02
CA TYR A 284 -2.23 -1.60 1.02
C TYR A 284 -3.36 -1.53 -0.01
N GLU A 285 -3.49 -2.58 -0.86
CA GLU A 285 -4.57 -2.72 -1.83
C GLU A 285 -5.79 -3.38 -1.18
N LEU A 286 -6.92 -2.67 -1.19
CA LEU A 286 -8.16 -3.13 -0.55
C LEU A 286 -8.96 -4.13 -1.40
N HIS A 287 -8.76 -4.14 -2.72
CA HIS A 287 -9.43 -5.07 -3.61
C HIS A 287 -8.80 -6.46 -3.50
N SER A 288 -9.63 -7.51 -3.62
CA SER A 288 -9.17 -8.89 -3.57
C SER A 288 -8.11 -9.17 -4.65
N PRO A 289 -7.02 -9.90 -4.28
CA PRO A 289 -6.80 -10.63 -3.02
C PRO A 289 -6.31 -9.76 -1.85
N GLY A 290 -6.02 -8.48 -2.04
CA GLY A 290 -5.36 -7.62 -1.07
C GLY A 290 -3.84 -7.90 -1.02
N TRP A 291 -3.03 -6.85 -1.06
CA TRP A 291 -1.56 -6.97 -1.01
C TRP A 291 -0.94 -5.64 -0.58
N ASN A 292 0.29 -5.67 -0.11
CA ASN A 292 1.04 -4.49 0.27
C ASN A 292 2.20 -4.25 -0.70
N THR A 293 2.45 -2.97 -1.05
CA THR A 293 3.58 -2.55 -1.90
C THR A 293 4.91 -3.13 -1.44
N ARG A 294 5.18 -3.10 -0.14
CA ARG A 294 6.37 -3.70 0.48
C ARG A 294 6.53 -5.17 0.07
N ASP A 295 5.49 -5.97 0.27
CA ASP A 295 5.54 -7.41 0.03
C ASP A 295 5.66 -7.74 -1.46
N VAL A 296 4.94 -7.01 -2.32
CA VAL A 296 5.08 -7.15 -3.78
C VAL A 296 6.51 -6.78 -4.23
N THR A 297 7.08 -5.72 -3.65
CA THR A 297 8.46 -5.32 -3.96
C THR A 297 9.48 -6.36 -3.52
N LEU A 298 9.30 -6.99 -2.35
CA LEU A 298 10.18 -8.05 -1.86
C LEU A 298 10.20 -9.29 -2.76
N LEU A 299 9.15 -9.53 -3.55
CA LEU A 299 9.07 -10.63 -4.53
C LEU A 299 9.76 -10.31 -5.87
N ARG A 300 10.35 -9.13 -6.04
CA ARG A 300 11.05 -8.78 -7.27
C ARG A 300 12.31 -9.61 -7.46
N SER A 301 12.73 -9.66 -8.72
CA SER A 301 13.90 -10.40 -9.17
C SER A 301 15.14 -10.11 -8.33
N SER A 302 15.99 -11.11 -8.25
CA SER A 302 17.26 -11.06 -7.53
C SER A 302 18.29 -10.07 -8.11
N ASP A 303 18.06 -9.49 -9.28
CA ASP A 303 18.92 -8.50 -9.92
C ASP A 303 18.50 -7.03 -9.69
N THR A 304 17.45 -6.81 -8.92
CA THR A 304 16.96 -5.48 -8.54
C THR A 304 17.46 -5.09 -7.14
N SER A 305 18.01 -3.88 -7.00
CA SER A 305 18.32 -3.30 -5.68
C SER A 305 17.04 -2.84 -4.99
N LEU A 306 16.91 -3.12 -3.70
CA LEU A 306 15.76 -2.73 -2.89
C LEU A 306 16.20 -1.83 -1.73
N ILE A 307 15.65 -0.63 -1.66
CA ILE A 307 15.93 0.33 -0.59
C ILE A 307 14.58 0.74 0.02
N PHE A 308 14.37 0.41 1.28
CA PHE A 308 13.23 0.87 2.05
C PHE A 308 13.66 2.09 2.85
N VAL A 309 12.99 3.23 2.66
CA VAL A 309 13.29 4.49 3.34
C VAL A 309 12.09 4.90 4.16
N SER A 310 12.25 5.04 5.46
CA SER A 310 11.14 5.44 6.34
C SER A 310 11.64 6.20 7.57
N ALA A 311 10.82 7.06 8.13
CA ALA A 311 11.07 7.65 9.44
C ALA A 311 10.99 6.59 10.57
N SER A 312 10.10 5.60 10.41
CA SER A 312 10.03 4.39 11.21
C SER A 312 9.50 3.26 10.35
N HIS A 313 10.18 2.14 10.33
CA HIS A 313 9.80 0.97 9.52
C HIS A 313 8.72 0.12 10.16
N SER A 314 8.02 -0.66 9.32
CA SER A 314 7.13 -1.74 9.77
C SER A 314 7.93 -2.84 10.49
N LEU A 315 7.27 -3.61 11.36
CA LEU A 315 7.90 -4.75 12.02
C LEU A 315 8.34 -5.83 11.04
N GLU A 316 7.73 -5.91 9.85
CA GLU A 316 8.17 -6.79 8.78
C GLU A 316 9.56 -6.39 8.25
N ILE A 317 9.79 -5.10 8.01
CA ILE A 317 11.10 -4.59 7.58
C ILE A 317 12.11 -4.66 8.72
N GLU A 318 11.71 -4.32 9.95
CA GLU A 318 12.56 -4.47 11.15
C GLU A 318 13.06 -5.92 11.31
N ARG A 319 12.15 -6.91 11.15
CA ARG A 319 12.54 -8.32 11.19
C ARG A 319 13.54 -8.70 10.09
N LEU A 320 13.34 -8.21 8.85
CA LEU A 320 14.27 -8.49 7.75
C LEU A 320 15.64 -7.88 8.00
N MET A 321 15.72 -6.74 8.68
CA MET A 321 16.98 -6.15 9.14
C MET A 321 17.61 -6.97 10.29
N ASP A 322 16.82 -7.46 11.23
CA ASP A 322 17.31 -8.25 12.36
C ASP A 322 17.88 -9.62 11.94
N VAL A 323 17.28 -10.24 10.90
CA VAL A 323 17.83 -11.50 10.34
C VAL A 323 18.93 -11.28 9.29
N GLY A 324 19.33 -10.03 9.02
CA GLY A 324 20.40 -9.69 8.09
C GLY A 324 20.04 -9.84 6.61
N TRP A 325 18.73 -9.97 6.25
CA TRP A 325 18.31 -10.00 4.86
C TRP A 325 18.30 -8.59 4.22
N LEU A 326 18.00 -7.57 5.03
CA LEU A 326 18.24 -6.16 4.72
C LEU A 326 19.38 -5.65 5.60
N GLU A 327 20.30 -4.90 5.02
CA GLU A 327 21.30 -4.17 5.78
C GLU A 327 20.64 -2.94 6.44
N ARG A 328 20.82 -2.82 7.75
CA ARG A 328 20.27 -1.69 8.52
C ARG A 328 21.15 -0.46 8.34
N LYS A 329 20.60 0.58 7.75
CA LYS A 329 21.25 1.89 7.61
C LYS A 329 20.59 2.91 8.53
N ARG A 330 21.34 3.42 9.47
CA ARG A 330 20.88 4.45 10.41
C ARG A 330 21.94 5.52 10.55
N TYR A 331 21.53 6.73 10.30
CA TYR A 331 22.39 7.90 10.38
C TYR A 331 21.86 8.83 11.48
N LYS A 332 22.77 9.39 12.28
CA LYS A 332 22.45 10.33 13.34
C LYS A 332 23.07 11.68 13.00
N ARG A 333 22.29 12.73 13.14
CA ARG A 333 22.79 14.10 13.15
C ARG A 333 22.97 14.58 14.58
N SER A 334 23.92 15.50 14.79
CA SER A 334 23.99 16.25 16.06
C SER A 334 22.81 17.22 16.09
N LEU A 335 21.92 17.06 17.06
CA LEU A 335 20.72 17.88 17.23
C LEU A 335 20.70 18.48 18.62
N ASN A 336 20.27 19.73 18.72
CA ASN A 336 20.13 20.47 19.98
C ASN A 336 18.64 20.70 20.29
N HIS A 337 17.79 19.69 20.07
CA HIS A 337 16.37 19.77 20.38
C HIS A 337 16.15 19.98 21.87
N ASN A 338 15.27 20.90 22.23
CA ASN A 338 14.84 21.10 23.60
C ASN A 338 13.53 20.32 23.85
N TYR A 339 13.65 19.18 24.53
CA TYR A 339 12.52 18.29 24.75
C TYR A 339 11.73 18.61 26.03
N GLY A 340 10.40 18.66 25.91
CA GLY A 340 9.44 18.67 27.01
C GLY A 340 8.52 17.47 26.96
N THR A 341 8.06 16.97 28.12
CA THR A 341 7.15 15.84 28.27
C THR A 341 5.98 16.18 29.19
N SER A 342 4.92 15.36 29.17
CA SER A 342 3.71 15.62 29.96
C SER A 342 3.94 15.62 31.47
N ASP A 343 4.93 14.92 31.98
CA ASP A 343 5.32 14.82 33.41
C ASP A 343 6.54 15.69 33.77
N GLY A 344 7.15 16.37 32.80
CA GLY A 344 8.36 17.18 33.01
C GLY A 344 8.14 18.59 33.55
N GLY A 345 6.90 18.93 33.98
CA GLY A 345 6.58 20.25 34.50
C GLY A 345 6.57 21.40 33.48
N GLN A 346 6.88 21.09 32.20
CA GLN A 346 6.84 22.06 31.11
C GLN A 346 5.47 22.05 30.44
N ASN A 347 4.95 23.27 30.18
CA ASN A 347 3.71 23.42 29.43
C ASN A 347 4.05 23.60 27.93
N TYR A 348 3.35 22.87 27.06
CA TYR A 348 3.54 22.98 25.60
C TYR A 348 3.36 24.41 25.07
N ILE A 349 2.51 25.24 25.71
CA ILE A 349 2.35 26.65 25.38
C ILE A 349 3.65 27.43 25.59
N SER A 350 4.44 27.12 26.63
CA SER A 350 5.73 27.79 26.85
C SER A 350 6.74 27.46 25.76
N GLN A 351 6.72 26.25 25.24
CA GLN A 351 7.58 25.83 24.11
C GLN A 351 7.13 26.48 22.80
N ILE A 352 5.81 26.56 22.54
CA ILE A 352 5.29 27.32 21.40
C ILE A 352 5.78 28.77 21.46
N LYS A 353 5.72 29.44 22.62
CA LYS A 353 6.18 30.83 22.80
C LYS A 353 7.66 31.00 22.48
N LYS A 354 8.50 30.05 22.86
CA LYS A 354 9.94 30.10 22.54
C LYS A 354 10.21 29.86 21.06
N ALA A 355 9.52 28.87 20.46
CA ALA A 355 9.73 28.47 19.08
C ALA A 355 9.21 29.51 18.08
N ILE A 356 8.04 30.11 18.30
CA ILE A 356 7.38 31.01 17.34
C ILE A 356 8.18 32.27 17.03
N SER A 357 9.06 32.69 17.95
CA SER A 357 9.99 33.79 17.71
C SER A 357 11.10 33.45 16.72
N LYS A 358 11.40 32.15 16.55
CA LYS A 358 12.46 31.64 15.67
C LYS A 358 11.94 31.24 14.29
N GLY A 359 10.68 30.75 14.20
CA GLY A 359 10.10 30.25 12.96
C GLY A 359 8.68 29.70 13.15
N ASN A 360 8.23 28.88 12.20
CA ASN A 360 6.92 28.22 12.26
C ASN A 360 6.90 27.15 13.35
N VAL A 361 5.73 26.95 13.96
CA VAL A 361 5.52 25.92 14.97
C VAL A 361 4.42 24.97 14.51
N LEU A 362 4.73 23.68 14.41
CA LEU A 362 3.76 22.64 14.12
C LEU A 362 3.16 22.10 15.42
N VAL A 363 1.85 22.08 15.50
CA VAL A 363 1.09 21.41 16.58
C VAL A 363 0.28 20.28 15.95
N SER A 364 0.74 19.06 16.11
CA SER A 364 0.03 17.88 15.62
C SER A 364 -0.98 17.40 16.67
N VAL A 365 -2.22 17.23 16.25
CA VAL A 365 -3.33 16.69 17.04
C VAL A 365 -3.88 15.43 16.40
N ALA A 366 -4.44 14.52 17.21
CA ALA A 366 -5.08 13.34 16.68
C ALA A 366 -6.28 13.74 15.80
N GLU A 367 -6.43 13.05 14.67
CA GLU A 367 -7.48 13.33 13.68
C GLU A 367 -8.90 13.21 14.27
N LYS A 368 -9.83 14.06 13.79
CA LYS A 368 -11.27 13.87 14.01
C LYS A 368 -11.68 12.50 13.46
N GLY A 369 -12.10 11.59 14.35
CA GLY A 369 -12.51 10.24 13.94
C GLY A 369 -11.55 9.11 14.34
N TYR A 370 -10.33 9.41 14.77
CA TYR A 370 -9.56 8.46 15.54
C TYR A 370 -10.30 8.24 16.87
N ALA A 371 -10.99 7.10 16.93
CA ALA A 371 -11.86 6.60 17.95
C ALA A 371 -11.91 7.50 19.18
N ASN A 372 -12.99 8.21 19.39
CA ASN A 372 -13.22 8.90 20.66
C ASN A 372 -13.01 7.85 21.73
N LEU A 373 -11.90 7.94 22.46
CA LEU A 373 -11.56 6.96 23.48
C LEU A 373 -12.70 6.94 24.49
N PHE A 374 -13.42 5.82 24.51
CA PHE A 374 -14.57 5.65 25.35
C PHE A 374 -14.12 5.06 26.69
N LEU A 375 -14.15 5.89 27.72
CA LEU A 375 -13.75 5.53 29.07
C LEU A 375 -14.97 5.58 30.02
N CYS A 376 -14.85 4.94 31.15
CA CYS A 376 -15.78 5.11 32.24
C CYS A 376 -15.56 6.49 32.92
N SER A 377 -16.63 7.23 33.17
CA SER A 377 -16.52 8.54 33.85
C SER A 377 -16.03 8.41 35.29
N ARG A 378 -16.33 7.29 35.96
CA ARG A 378 -16.00 7.06 37.39
C ARG A 378 -14.59 6.51 37.58
N CYS A 379 -14.23 5.41 36.92
CA CYS A 379 -12.94 4.73 37.15
C CYS A 379 -11.89 4.96 36.06
N ARG A 380 -12.25 5.67 35.00
CA ARG A 380 -11.38 5.99 33.86
C ARG A 380 -10.85 4.77 33.08
N ASN A 381 -11.31 3.57 33.40
CA ASN A 381 -10.94 2.40 32.63
C ASN A 381 -11.54 2.44 31.23
N THR A 382 -10.79 1.93 30.26
CA THR A 382 -11.23 1.82 28.86
C THR A 382 -12.44 0.91 28.75
N ALA A 383 -13.47 1.36 28.06
CA ALA A 383 -14.65 0.55 27.81
C ALA A 383 -14.34 -0.54 26.78
N SER A 384 -14.63 -1.79 27.13
CA SER A 384 -14.42 -2.96 26.28
C SER A 384 -15.72 -3.70 26.02
N CYS A 385 -15.76 -4.41 24.90
CA CYS A 385 -16.82 -5.34 24.52
C CYS A 385 -16.55 -6.72 25.14
N GLU A 386 -17.57 -7.57 25.23
CA GLU A 386 -17.44 -8.99 25.62
C GLU A 386 -16.43 -9.78 24.78
N CYS A 387 -16.20 -9.38 23.51
CA CYS A 387 -15.18 -9.98 22.64
C CYS A 387 -13.75 -9.50 22.93
N GLY A 388 -13.54 -8.64 23.95
CA GLY A 388 -12.23 -8.03 24.26
C GLY A 388 -11.90 -6.76 23.44
N GLY A 389 -12.66 -6.46 22.40
CA GLY A 389 -12.45 -5.25 21.58
C GLY A 389 -12.82 -3.96 22.32
N LYS A 390 -12.04 -2.89 22.10
CA LYS A 390 -12.33 -1.56 22.66
C LYS A 390 -13.61 -0.99 22.03
N LEU A 391 -14.35 -0.21 22.82
CA LEU A 391 -15.53 0.50 22.33
C LEU A 391 -15.15 1.88 21.80
N GLN A 392 -15.79 2.27 20.71
CA GLN A 392 -15.67 3.59 20.10
C GLN A 392 -17.06 4.24 19.95
N ILE A 393 -17.10 5.56 19.91
CA ILE A 393 -18.30 6.33 19.59
C ILE A 393 -18.09 7.04 18.25
N SER A 394 -18.99 6.83 17.29
CA SER A 394 -19.05 7.66 16.09
C SER A 394 -19.74 9.00 16.42
N SER A 395 -19.25 10.09 15.82
CA SER A 395 -19.59 11.48 16.17
C SER A 395 -21.07 11.86 16.11
N GLU A 396 -21.94 11.10 15.46
CA GLU A 396 -23.33 11.51 15.18
C GLU A 396 -24.38 10.96 16.16
N LYS A 397 -24.13 9.83 16.83
CA LYS A 397 -25.19 9.16 17.62
C LYS A 397 -24.85 8.81 19.06
N MET A 398 -23.66 9.11 19.56
CA MET A 398 -23.21 8.78 20.93
C MET A 398 -23.42 7.31 21.35
N ILE A 399 -23.64 6.39 20.41
CA ILE A 399 -23.88 4.97 20.68
C ILE A 399 -22.56 4.21 20.57
N PRO A 400 -22.12 3.52 21.64
CA PRO A 400 -20.88 2.74 21.61
C PRO A 400 -20.95 1.58 20.61
N GLN A 401 -19.91 1.43 19.82
CA GLN A 401 -19.72 0.32 18.91
C GLN A 401 -18.35 -0.34 19.17
N CYS A 402 -18.31 -1.65 19.20
CA CYS A 402 -17.06 -2.37 19.29
C CYS A 402 -16.24 -2.22 18.00
N TYR A 403 -14.98 -1.86 18.13
CA TYR A 403 -14.09 -1.74 16.98
C TYR A 403 -13.80 -3.12 16.33
N LEU A 404 -13.71 -4.19 17.15
CA LEU A 404 -13.32 -5.50 16.67
C LEU A 404 -14.50 -6.27 16.04
N CYS A 405 -15.61 -6.44 16.75
CA CYS A 405 -16.76 -7.22 16.30
C CYS A 405 -17.91 -6.39 15.73
N LEU A 406 -17.79 -5.06 15.72
CA LEU A 406 -18.78 -4.09 15.25
C LEU A 406 -20.14 -4.16 15.99
N LYS A 407 -20.23 -4.90 17.10
CA LYS A 407 -21.44 -4.96 17.96
C LYS A 407 -21.75 -3.56 18.49
N ILE A 408 -22.99 -3.13 18.29
CA ILE A 408 -23.51 -1.89 18.88
C ILE A 408 -24.00 -2.20 20.29
N ILE A 409 -23.60 -1.38 21.27
CA ILE A 409 -23.95 -1.58 22.68
C ILE A 409 -24.79 -0.39 23.13
N VAL A 410 -26.10 -0.59 23.29
CA VAL A 410 -27.04 0.47 23.64
C VAL A 410 -26.97 0.82 25.12
N ASP A 411 -26.91 -0.20 25.99
CA ASP A 411 -26.93 -0.05 27.47
C ASP A 411 -25.57 -0.44 28.05
N TRP A 412 -24.54 0.32 27.70
CA TRP A 412 -23.20 0.07 28.21
C TRP A 412 -23.10 0.25 29.73
N LYS A 413 -22.42 -0.69 30.37
CA LYS A 413 -21.98 -0.59 31.77
C LYS A 413 -20.50 -0.92 31.88
N CYS A 414 -19.79 -0.19 32.70
CA CYS A 414 -18.37 -0.43 32.92
C CYS A 414 -18.14 -1.80 33.56
N SER A 415 -17.33 -2.64 32.94
CA SER A 415 -16.95 -3.97 33.43
C SER A 415 -16.16 -3.95 34.75
N PHE A 416 -15.58 -2.80 35.12
CA PHE A 416 -14.77 -2.66 36.32
C PHE A 416 -15.56 -2.11 37.52
N CYS A 417 -16.43 -1.12 37.32
CA CYS A 417 -17.10 -0.45 38.46
C CYS A 417 -18.62 -0.35 38.34
N GLY A 418 -19.22 -0.89 37.27
CA GLY A 418 -20.66 -0.93 37.04
C GLY A 418 -21.31 0.44 36.66
N ASP A 419 -20.55 1.52 36.61
CA ASP A 419 -21.09 2.86 36.23
C ASP A 419 -21.46 2.84 34.72
N ASN A 420 -22.55 3.52 34.36
CA ASN A 420 -23.07 3.60 33.00
C ASN A 420 -22.80 4.94 32.30
N ARG A 421 -22.07 5.84 32.94
CA ARG A 421 -21.77 7.17 32.39
C ARG A 421 -20.50 7.12 31.56
N PRO A 422 -20.58 7.46 30.27
CA PRO A 422 -19.42 7.51 29.41
C PRO A 422 -18.59 8.78 29.66
N TYR A 423 -17.29 8.66 29.52
CA TYR A 423 -16.37 9.77 29.40
C TYR A 423 -15.69 9.70 28.03
N VAL A 424 -16.04 10.64 27.17
CA VAL A 424 -15.49 10.74 25.82
C VAL A 424 -14.44 11.83 25.81
N ILE A 425 -13.19 11.46 25.53
CA ILE A 425 -12.11 12.43 25.33
C ILE A 425 -12.20 12.95 23.91
N ALA A 426 -12.97 14.00 23.69
CA ALA A 426 -13.04 14.73 22.43
C ALA A 426 -12.48 16.16 22.63
N LYS A 427 -11.14 16.31 22.62
CA LYS A 427 -10.56 17.63 22.32
C LYS A 427 -10.49 17.74 20.80
N GLY A 428 -11.34 18.53 20.19
CA GLY A 428 -11.24 18.84 18.77
C GLY A 428 -10.11 19.83 18.49
N ILE A 429 -9.60 19.85 17.26
CA ILE A 429 -8.58 20.80 16.77
C ILE A 429 -8.99 22.25 17.06
N ASP A 430 -10.29 22.58 16.92
CA ASP A 430 -10.83 23.91 17.17
C ASP A 430 -10.63 24.37 18.62
N ARG A 431 -10.87 23.47 19.59
CA ARG A 431 -10.66 23.80 21.02
C ARG A 431 -9.18 24.00 21.35
N THR A 432 -8.29 23.22 20.73
CA THR A 432 -6.84 23.40 20.86
C THR A 432 -6.42 24.75 20.26
N ALA A 433 -6.98 25.12 19.10
CA ALA A 433 -6.75 26.42 18.47
C ALA A 433 -7.19 27.60 19.36
N GLU A 434 -8.37 27.49 19.99
CA GLU A 434 -8.85 28.51 20.95
C GLU A 434 -7.94 28.65 22.19
N GLU A 435 -7.48 27.53 22.74
CA GLU A 435 -6.58 27.51 23.90
C GLU A 435 -5.25 28.20 23.57
N ILE A 436 -4.66 27.86 22.42
CA ILE A 436 -3.43 28.49 21.92
C ILE A 436 -3.66 29.96 21.62
N GLY A 437 -4.78 30.33 20.96
CA GLY A 437 -5.13 31.70 20.63
C GLY A 437 -5.29 32.62 21.84
N ARG A 438 -5.89 32.11 22.93
CA ARG A 438 -5.98 32.85 24.21
C ARG A 438 -4.62 33.04 24.88
N ALA A 439 -3.72 32.07 24.74
CA ALA A 439 -2.39 32.11 25.38
C ALA A 439 -1.36 32.93 24.57
N LEU A 440 -1.56 33.06 23.26
CA LEU A 440 -0.66 33.69 22.30
C LEU A 440 -1.32 34.89 21.60
N ASN A 441 -1.51 35.98 22.35
CA ASN A 441 -2.10 37.20 21.77
C ASN A 441 -1.39 37.64 20.49
N LYS A 442 -2.14 37.81 19.38
CA LYS A 442 -1.71 38.27 18.05
C LYS A 442 -0.86 37.30 17.21
N THR A 443 -0.65 36.06 17.63
CA THR A 443 0.06 35.07 16.78
C THR A 443 -0.92 34.47 15.78
N PRO A 444 -0.62 34.49 14.46
CA PRO A 444 -1.49 33.90 13.46
C PRO A 444 -1.50 32.36 13.63
N ILE A 445 -2.71 31.80 13.68
CA ILE A 445 -2.94 30.36 13.79
C ILE A 445 -3.52 29.86 12.46
N LEU A 446 -2.88 28.87 11.88
CA LEU A 446 -3.33 28.17 10.68
C LEU A 446 -3.89 26.80 11.09
N ILE A 447 -5.02 26.40 10.53
CA ILE A 447 -5.62 25.09 10.78
C ILE A 447 -5.61 24.31 9.48
N SER A 448 -4.90 23.17 9.47
CA SER A 448 -4.85 22.23 8.36
C SER A 448 -5.45 20.89 8.76
N SER A 449 -6.53 20.49 8.12
CA SER A 449 -7.23 19.23 8.43
C SER A 449 -7.96 18.72 7.17
N GLY A 450 -8.29 17.44 7.14
CA GLY A 450 -8.82 16.67 6.00
C GLY A 450 -9.58 17.41 4.89
N SER A 451 -10.53 18.29 5.23
CA SER A 451 -11.32 19.05 4.25
C SER A 451 -10.70 20.41 3.83
N LYS A 452 -9.71 20.90 4.59
CA LYS A 452 -9.03 22.19 4.37
C LYS A 452 -7.54 22.02 4.60
N GLN A 453 -6.88 21.29 3.70
CA GLN A 453 -5.45 21.08 3.79
C GLN A 453 -4.68 22.30 3.27
N ILE A 454 -3.69 22.71 4.01
CA ILE A 454 -2.70 23.71 3.60
C ILE A 454 -1.50 22.93 3.06
N THR A 455 -1.12 23.15 1.84
CA THR A 455 0.00 22.45 1.18
C THR A 455 1.34 23.14 1.42
N GLU A 456 1.35 24.47 1.44
CA GLU A 456 2.56 25.30 1.58
C GLU A 456 2.35 26.35 2.67
N LEU A 457 3.38 26.61 3.44
CA LEU A 457 3.34 27.62 4.50
C LEU A 457 3.36 29.02 3.88
N PRO A 458 2.47 29.93 4.31
CA PRO A 458 2.56 31.34 3.90
C PRO A 458 3.78 32.00 4.55
N SER A 459 4.17 33.18 4.04
CA SER A 459 5.26 33.97 4.59
C SER A 459 5.00 34.42 6.02
N GLY A 460 6.02 34.41 6.87
CA GLY A 460 5.94 34.78 8.30
C GLY A 460 5.86 33.58 9.22
N ASN A 461 5.90 33.85 10.53
CA ASN A 461 5.87 32.80 11.55
C ASN A 461 4.44 32.51 11.98
N HIS A 462 4.04 31.26 11.88
CA HIS A 462 2.69 30.79 12.18
C HIS A 462 2.71 29.61 13.15
N VAL A 463 1.68 29.53 13.99
CA VAL A 463 1.35 28.27 14.67
C VAL A 463 0.43 27.48 13.77
N VAL A 464 0.88 26.32 13.30
CA VAL A 464 0.14 25.45 12.38
C VAL A 464 -0.44 24.29 13.17
N LEU A 465 -1.74 24.27 13.36
CA LEU A 465 -2.44 23.13 13.92
C LEU A 465 -2.80 22.19 12.77
N ALA A 466 -2.30 20.98 12.83
CA ALA A 466 -2.58 19.98 11.80
C ALA A 466 -3.08 18.67 12.40
N THR A 467 -4.01 18.03 11.69
CA THR A 467 -4.32 16.61 11.92
C THR A 467 -3.33 15.74 11.16
N ALA A 468 -3.08 14.52 11.68
CA ALA A 468 -2.14 13.57 11.06
C ALA A 468 -2.39 13.40 9.54
N GLY A 469 -1.35 13.59 8.74
CA GLY A 469 -1.40 13.54 7.26
C GLY A 469 -1.81 14.85 6.58
N SER A 470 -2.17 15.89 7.35
CA SER A 470 -2.57 17.21 6.81
C SER A 470 -1.53 18.29 7.07
N GLU A 471 -0.35 17.94 7.55
CA GLU A 471 0.71 18.88 7.89
C GLU A 471 1.28 19.52 6.60
N PRO A 472 1.39 20.87 6.53
CA PRO A 472 2.04 21.56 5.42
C PRO A 472 3.51 21.15 5.28
N ASP A 473 4.01 21.16 4.05
CA ASP A 473 5.44 21.03 3.83
C ASP A 473 6.18 22.30 4.28
N GLY A 474 7.29 22.11 5.00
CA GLY A 474 8.09 23.21 5.53
C GLY A 474 8.97 22.77 6.70
N GLU A 475 9.81 23.69 7.16
CA GLU A 475 10.65 23.50 8.34
C GLU A 475 10.01 24.21 9.54
N TYR A 476 10.20 23.61 10.72
CA TYR A 476 9.55 24.07 11.95
C TYR A 476 10.57 24.25 13.09
N SER A 477 10.59 25.43 13.65
CA SER A 477 11.38 25.73 14.86
C SER A 477 10.77 25.15 16.13
N GLY A 478 9.54 24.66 16.05
CA GLY A 478 8.87 23.92 17.14
C GLY A 478 7.95 22.83 16.62
N VAL A 479 8.00 21.65 17.24
CA VAL A 479 7.13 20.51 16.93
C VAL A 479 6.46 20.03 18.22
N ILE A 480 5.17 20.22 18.31
CA ILE A 480 4.35 19.92 19.48
C ILE A 480 3.42 18.76 19.16
N LEU A 481 3.69 17.60 19.73
CA LEU A 481 2.98 16.34 19.48
C LEU A 481 1.96 16.11 20.59
N LEU A 482 0.71 16.49 20.36
CA LEU A 482 -0.39 16.33 21.29
C LEU A 482 -1.09 14.97 21.12
N ASP A 483 -2.00 14.66 22.04
CA ASP A 483 -2.83 13.46 22.02
C ASP A 483 -2.05 12.11 21.93
N GLY A 484 -0.84 12.05 22.48
CA GLY A 484 0.02 10.86 22.42
C GLY A 484 -0.66 9.57 22.87
N GLU A 485 -1.41 9.59 23.97
CA GLU A 485 -2.19 8.45 24.45
C GLU A 485 -3.22 7.96 23.42
N ARG A 486 -3.86 8.88 22.69
CA ARG A 486 -4.85 8.51 21.65
C ARG A 486 -4.19 7.90 20.44
N VAL A 487 -3.05 8.43 20.03
CA VAL A 487 -2.30 7.94 18.86
C VAL A 487 -1.74 6.55 19.16
N PHE A 488 -1.16 6.34 20.34
CA PHE A 488 -0.49 5.10 20.72
C PHE A 488 -1.49 3.95 21.03
N ASN A 489 -2.59 4.26 21.72
CA ASN A 489 -3.57 3.27 22.16
C ASN A 489 -4.72 3.03 21.18
N ARG A 490 -4.54 3.28 19.89
CA ARG A 490 -5.56 2.97 18.88
C ARG A 490 -5.91 1.47 18.91
N PRO A 491 -7.17 1.10 18.67
CA PRO A 491 -7.57 -0.30 18.59
C PRO A 491 -7.17 -0.93 17.23
N SER A 492 -5.89 -0.95 16.94
CA SER A 492 -5.29 -1.48 15.74
C SER A 492 -4.09 -2.33 16.09
N LEU A 493 -3.87 -3.40 15.35
CA LEU A 493 -2.69 -4.24 15.49
C LEU A 493 -1.39 -3.43 15.34
N ARG A 494 -1.41 -2.38 14.52
CA ARG A 494 -0.24 -1.57 14.16
C ARG A 494 -0.16 -0.22 14.90
N SER A 495 -0.94 -0.03 15.95
CA SER A 495 -1.06 1.28 16.62
C SER A 495 0.29 1.84 17.07
N GLU A 496 1.16 1.03 17.68
CA GLU A 496 2.49 1.48 18.13
C GLU A 496 3.42 1.82 16.97
N GLU A 497 3.41 0.99 15.92
CA GLU A 497 4.19 1.22 14.70
C GLU A 497 3.78 2.55 14.05
N LEU A 498 2.46 2.77 13.91
CA LEU A 498 1.89 3.99 13.31
C LEU A 498 2.16 5.24 14.17
N ALA A 499 2.12 5.11 15.49
CA ALA A 499 2.47 6.19 16.40
C ALA A 499 3.95 6.61 16.23
N ARG A 500 4.85 5.64 16.16
CA ARG A 500 6.28 5.90 15.87
C ARG A 500 6.47 6.55 14.51
N LEU A 501 5.86 5.98 13.47
CA LEU A 501 5.95 6.55 12.12
C LEU A 501 5.50 8.00 12.10
N LEU A 502 4.34 8.31 12.68
CA LEU A 502 3.81 9.67 12.74
C LEU A 502 4.78 10.63 13.44
N TRP A 503 5.21 10.30 14.64
CA TRP A 503 6.05 11.20 15.43
C TRP A 503 7.42 11.42 14.79
N PHE A 504 8.07 10.35 14.32
CA PHE A 504 9.36 10.47 13.65
C PHE A 504 9.25 11.22 12.31
N SER A 505 8.17 11.01 11.53
CA SER A 505 7.95 11.76 10.28
C SER A 505 7.79 13.26 10.51
N LEU A 506 7.13 13.66 11.60
CA LEU A 506 6.98 15.07 11.95
C LEU A 506 8.30 15.66 12.45
N LEU A 507 9.08 14.90 13.20
CA LEU A 507 10.39 15.33 13.68
C LEU A 507 11.45 15.42 12.58
N CYS A 508 11.28 14.74 11.44
CA CYS A 508 12.11 14.97 10.25
C CYS A 508 11.98 16.40 9.69
N ARG A 509 10.88 17.09 10.01
CA ARG A 509 10.61 18.48 9.59
C ARG A 509 11.04 19.53 10.62
N ALA A 510 11.53 19.10 11.78
CA ALA A 510 12.00 19.98 12.84
C ALA A 510 13.38 20.55 12.48
N ASP A 511 13.63 21.82 12.81
CA ASP A 511 14.95 22.40 12.75
C ASP A 511 15.92 21.69 13.71
N ALA A 512 17.23 21.81 13.49
CA ALA A 512 18.23 21.17 14.36
C ALA A 512 18.21 21.67 15.83
N GLU A 513 17.64 22.82 16.09
CA GLU A 513 17.49 23.46 17.42
C GLU A 513 16.02 23.64 17.82
N ALA A 514 15.14 22.77 17.34
CA ALA A 514 13.72 22.91 17.55
C ALA A 514 13.29 22.68 19.02
N GLU A 515 12.25 23.41 19.44
CA GLU A 515 11.50 23.12 20.65
C GLU A 515 10.55 21.94 20.39
N VAL A 516 10.68 20.85 21.12
CA VAL A 516 9.89 19.63 20.91
C VAL A 516 9.08 19.31 22.16
N PHE A 517 7.76 19.16 22.03
CA PHE A 517 6.90 18.70 23.12
C PHE A 517 6.23 17.37 22.79
N LEU A 518 6.34 16.41 23.71
CA LEU A 518 5.80 15.07 23.60
C LEU A 518 4.72 14.87 24.67
N SER A 519 3.46 14.72 24.30
CA SER A 519 2.33 14.62 25.24
C SER A 519 2.18 13.24 25.90
N LEU A 520 3.29 12.60 26.21
CA LEU A 520 3.41 11.34 26.95
C LEU A 520 4.44 11.50 28.06
N PRO A 521 4.38 10.66 29.12
CA PRO A 521 5.38 10.71 30.18
C PRO A 521 6.77 10.26 29.70
N ASN A 522 7.80 10.78 30.36
CA ASN A 522 9.20 10.56 29.94
C ASN A 522 9.60 9.08 29.85
N ASN A 523 9.05 8.22 30.71
CA ASN A 523 9.33 6.78 30.71
C ASN A 523 8.56 5.99 29.62
N HIS A 524 7.69 6.63 28.86
CA HIS A 524 6.93 5.97 27.79
C HIS A 524 7.85 5.48 26.66
N PRO A 525 7.69 4.24 26.12
CA PRO A 525 8.57 3.68 25.09
C PRO A 525 8.73 4.57 23.85
N LEU A 526 7.65 5.21 23.40
CA LEU A 526 7.67 6.11 22.26
C LEU A 526 8.50 7.38 22.55
N VAL A 527 8.37 7.96 23.75
CA VAL A 527 9.19 9.10 24.19
C VAL A 527 10.66 8.70 24.25
N GLN A 528 10.96 7.53 24.84
CA GLN A 528 12.32 7.02 24.91
C GLN A 528 12.93 6.76 23.55
N SER A 529 12.15 6.33 22.55
CA SER A 529 12.63 6.18 21.17
C SER A 529 13.04 7.52 20.54
N VAL A 530 12.24 8.58 20.78
CA VAL A 530 12.54 9.93 20.29
C VAL A 530 13.78 10.50 20.98
N LEU A 531 13.85 10.44 22.32
CA LEU A 531 15.01 10.97 23.07
C LEU A 531 16.33 10.28 22.72
N ARG A 532 16.30 9.00 22.32
CA ARG A 532 17.47 8.24 21.84
C ARG A 532 17.79 8.48 20.37
N ASN A 533 16.95 9.21 19.67
CA ASN A 533 16.99 9.33 18.21
C ASN A 533 17.06 7.94 17.55
N ASP A 534 16.14 7.06 17.93
CA ASP A 534 16.11 5.65 17.53
C ASP A 534 14.68 5.16 17.29
N SER A 535 14.21 5.24 16.05
CA SER A 535 12.87 4.80 15.67
C SER A 535 12.67 3.26 15.81
N SER A 536 13.74 2.48 15.90
CA SER A 536 13.67 1.03 16.13
C SER A 536 13.69 0.66 17.62
N TYR A 537 13.88 1.64 18.52
CA TYR A 537 13.81 1.38 19.95
C TYR A 537 12.45 0.80 20.33
N GLY A 538 12.44 -0.33 20.98
CA GLY A 538 11.21 -1.07 21.32
C GLY A 538 10.73 -2.03 20.23
N SER A 539 11.18 -1.94 18.98
CA SER A 539 10.79 -2.88 17.91
C SER A 539 11.12 -4.33 18.28
N ASN A 540 12.26 -4.57 18.92
CA ASN A 540 12.65 -5.92 19.38
C ASN A 540 11.69 -6.48 20.43
N LEU A 541 11.12 -5.63 21.30
CA LEU A 541 10.10 -6.06 22.25
C LEU A 541 8.80 -6.39 21.52
N SER A 542 8.34 -5.49 20.66
CA SER A 542 7.13 -5.71 19.84
C SER A 542 7.27 -6.96 18.97
N LEU A 543 8.45 -7.25 18.38
CA LEU A 543 8.70 -8.47 17.63
C LEU A 543 8.61 -9.72 18.50
N LYS A 544 9.14 -9.70 19.73
CA LYS A 544 9.01 -10.82 20.68
C LYS A 544 7.55 -11.07 21.04
N GLU A 545 6.78 -10.01 21.34
CA GLU A 545 5.36 -10.10 21.64
C GLU A 545 4.55 -10.65 20.45
N ARG A 546 4.84 -10.18 19.22
CA ARG A 546 4.21 -10.70 18.00
C ARG A 546 4.51 -12.17 17.79
N ARG A 547 5.72 -12.62 18.07
CA ARG A 547 6.10 -14.03 17.97
C ARG A 547 5.33 -14.89 18.98
N LEU A 548 5.24 -14.45 20.24
CA LEU A 548 4.49 -15.13 21.29
C LEU A 548 2.99 -15.18 21.00
N ALA A 549 2.45 -14.08 20.50
CA ALA A 549 1.03 -13.96 20.14
C ALA A 549 0.68 -14.60 18.78
N LYS A 550 1.64 -15.22 18.09
CA LYS A 550 1.44 -15.84 16.76
C LYS A 550 0.85 -14.86 15.75
N LEU A 551 1.50 -13.68 15.60
CA LEU A 551 1.07 -12.56 14.77
C LEU A 551 2.13 -12.22 13.70
N PRO A 552 1.79 -11.45 12.65
CA PRO A 552 2.78 -10.94 11.71
C PRO A 552 3.88 -10.13 12.43
N PRO A 553 5.12 -10.24 12.00
CA PRO A 553 5.63 -10.86 10.77
C PRO A 553 6.05 -12.34 10.91
N TYR A 554 5.65 -13.06 11.95
CA TYR A 554 6.00 -14.48 12.16
C TYR A 554 4.92 -15.44 11.66
N TYR A 555 3.69 -14.96 11.56
CA TYR A 555 2.54 -15.69 11.07
C TYR A 555 1.87 -14.93 9.92
N ARG A 556 1.33 -15.67 8.96
CA ARG A 556 0.40 -15.14 7.98
C ARG A 556 -0.98 -15.06 8.58
N ILE A 557 -1.72 -14.05 8.23
CA ILE A 557 -3.12 -13.89 8.63
C ILE A 557 -4.00 -13.86 7.40
N ALA A 558 -5.02 -14.72 7.38
CA ALA A 558 -6.12 -14.66 6.42
C ALA A 558 -7.38 -14.18 7.12
N VAL A 559 -7.97 -13.10 6.63
CA VAL A 559 -9.30 -12.60 7.01
C VAL A 559 -10.32 -13.11 6.00
N ILE A 560 -11.29 -13.87 6.45
CA ILE A 560 -12.27 -14.56 5.62
C ILE A 560 -13.66 -14.05 5.99
N GLU A 561 -14.41 -13.51 5.05
CA GLU A 561 -15.76 -13.01 5.24
C GLU A 561 -16.75 -13.76 4.34
N GLY A 562 -17.90 -14.12 4.89
CA GLY A 562 -18.94 -14.85 4.18
C GLY A 562 -20.20 -15.05 5.01
N LYS A 563 -21.17 -15.85 4.51
CA LYS A 563 -22.39 -16.15 5.24
C LYS A 563 -22.11 -16.90 6.53
N ASN A 564 -22.83 -16.56 7.62
CA ASN A 564 -22.66 -17.14 8.95
C ASN A 564 -22.59 -18.67 8.93
N SER A 565 -23.54 -19.32 8.26
CA SER A 565 -23.63 -20.78 8.21
C SER A 565 -22.45 -21.45 7.51
N GLU A 566 -21.94 -20.84 6.43
CA GLU A 566 -20.79 -21.37 5.69
C GLU A 566 -19.47 -21.13 6.43
N ILE A 567 -19.31 -19.95 7.05
CA ILE A 567 -18.13 -19.62 7.86
C ILE A 567 -18.05 -20.51 9.09
N SER A 568 -19.18 -20.79 9.79
CA SER A 568 -19.19 -21.66 10.95
C SER A 568 -18.78 -23.09 10.60
N LYS A 569 -19.33 -23.66 9.52
CA LYS A 569 -18.94 -25.00 9.01
C LYS A 569 -17.46 -25.04 8.63
N PHE A 570 -16.97 -23.99 7.98
CA PHE A 570 -15.56 -23.92 7.60
C PHE A 570 -14.65 -23.84 8.84
N ALA A 571 -15.02 -23.03 9.84
CA ALA A 571 -14.29 -22.94 11.09
C ALA A 571 -14.22 -24.27 11.84
N GLU A 572 -15.34 -25.05 11.89
CA GLU A 572 -15.37 -26.39 12.48
C GLU A 572 -14.41 -27.35 11.78
N ASN A 573 -14.40 -27.35 10.44
CA ASN A 573 -13.48 -28.16 9.65
C ASN A 573 -12.00 -27.81 9.86
N LEU A 574 -11.69 -26.54 10.16
CA LEU A 574 -10.33 -26.11 10.43
C LEU A 574 -9.88 -26.41 11.86
N ARG A 575 -10.77 -26.37 12.86
CA ARG A 575 -10.42 -26.61 14.27
C ARG A 575 -9.80 -27.99 14.53
N GLY A 576 -10.06 -28.97 13.65
CA GLY A 576 -9.40 -30.28 13.69
C GLY A 576 -7.95 -30.29 13.19
N LYS A 577 -7.45 -29.18 12.62
CA LYS A 577 -6.11 -29.06 12.04
C LYS A 577 -5.22 -28.24 12.96
N SER A 578 -4.23 -28.89 13.58
CA SER A 578 -3.31 -28.27 14.56
C SER A 578 -2.39 -27.20 13.96
N GLU A 579 -2.30 -27.10 12.64
CA GLU A 579 -1.45 -26.17 11.90
C GLU A 579 -2.00 -24.75 11.80
N TYR A 580 -3.30 -24.56 12.14
CA TYR A 580 -3.96 -23.25 12.05
C TYR A 580 -4.46 -22.76 13.40
N GLU A 581 -4.21 -21.49 13.68
CA GLU A 581 -4.81 -20.78 14.82
C GLU A 581 -6.05 -20.01 14.33
N ILE A 582 -7.20 -20.25 14.95
CA ILE A 582 -8.48 -19.73 14.51
C ILE A 582 -9.06 -18.77 15.54
N THR A 583 -9.48 -17.59 15.09
CA THR A 583 -10.21 -16.61 15.90
C THR A 583 -11.57 -16.34 15.24
N GLY A 584 -12.63 -16.49 16.00
CA GLY A 584 -14.01 -16.37 15.50
C GLY A 584 -14.71 -17.73 15.33
N PRO A 585 -15.83 -17.80 14.59
CA PRO A 585 -16.49 -16.75 13.79
C PRO A 585 -16.96 -15.55 14.61
N ILE A 586 -16.76 -14.35 14.07
CA ILE A 586 -17.24 -13.09 14.65
C ILE A 586 -18.39 -12.60 13.76
N THR A 587 -19.59 -12.48 14.32
CA THR A 587 -20.75 -11.98 13.58
C THR A 587 -20.58 -10.50 13.24
N LEU A 588 -20.68 -10.17 11.96
CA LEU A 588 -20.71 -8.82 11.43
C LEU A 588 -22.17 -8.33 11.32
N ARG A 589 -22.42 -7.31 10.52
CA ARG A 589 -23.79 -6.84 10.22
C ARG A 589 -24.53 -7.84 9.32
N GLY A 590 -25.81 -8.12 9.66
CA GLY A 590 -26.66 -9.04 8.89
C GLY A 590 -26.24 -10.51 9.02
N GLU A 591 -26.27 -11.23 7.90
CA GLU A 591 -25.94 -12.67 7.84
C GLU A 591 -24.46 -12.96 7.60
N LEU A 592 -23.59 -11.99 7.75
CA LEU A 592 -22.15 -12.11 7.49
C LEU A 592 -21.39 -12.40 8.79
N SER A 593 -20.39 -13.27 8.69
CA SER A 593 -19.38 -13.49 9.71
C SER A 593 -17.97 -13.31 9.17
N ARG A 594 -17.06 -13.01 10.06
CA ARG A 594 -15.62 -12.96 9.83
C ARG A 594 -14.92 -14.07 10.59
N LEU A 595 -14.00 -14.73 9.93
CA LEU A 595 -13.08 -15.70 10.51
C LEU A 595 -11.65 -15.21 10.27
N ILE A 596 -10.82 -15.26 11.30
CA ILE A 596 -9.40 -14.96 11.20
C ILE A 596 -8.63 -16.25 11.38
N VAL A 597 -7.84 -16.61 10.38
CA VAL A 597 -6.99 -17.80 10.38
C VAL A 597 -5.53 -17.36 10.34
N ARG A 598 -4.73 -17.89 11.27
CA ARG A 598 -3.29 -17.63 11.34
C ARG A 598 -2.54 -18.92 11.06
N SER A 599 -1.48 -18.81 10.27
CA SER A 599 -0.61 -19.93 9.88
C SER A 599 0.86 -19.54 10.07
N PRO A 600 1.73 -20.43 10.56
CA PRO A 600 3.17 -20.21 10.50
C PRO A 600 3.64 -19.92 9.07
N LEU A 601 4.72 -19.16 8.91
CA LEU A 601 5.21 -18.77 7.58
C LEU A 601 5.59 -19.97 6.71
N GLU A 602 6.09 -21.03 7.32
CA GLU A 602 6.49 -22.27 6.63
C GLU A 602 5.31 -22.99 5.98
N GLN A 603 4.11 -22.75 6.48
CA GLN A 603 2.86 -23.35 6.00
C GLN A 603 1.94 -22.35 5.29
N ALA A 604 2.44 -21.14 5.05
CA ALA A 604 1.64 -20.06 4.48
C ALA A 604 1.10 -20.37 3.09
N SER A 605 1.87 -21.07 2.24
CA SER A 605 1.43 -21.51 0.91
C SER A 605 0.26 -22.50 1.00
N ASN A 606 0.31 -23.42 1.94
CA ASN A 606 -0.77 -24.42 2.13
C ASN A 606 -2.10 -23.73 2.51
N LEU A 607 -2.02 -22.64 3.30
CA LEU A 607 -3.21 -21.84 3.64
C LEU A 607 -3.78 -21.12 2.40
N VAL A 608 -2.91 -20.59 1.54
CA VAL A 608 -3.32 -19.93 0.29
C VAL A 608 -4.03 -20.95 -0.62
N ASP A 609 -3.41 -22.10 -0.87
CA ASP A 609 -3.95 -23.14 -1.72
C ASP A 609 -5.30 -23.67 -1.18
N LEU A 610 -5.38 -23.90 0.13
CA LEU A 610 -6.62 -24.33 0.79
C LEU A 610 -7.76 -23.33 0.57
N LEU A 611 -7.50 -22.04 0.71
CA LEU A 611 -8.52 -21.00 0.56
C LEU A 611 -8.92 -20.80 -0.91
N ASP A 612 -7.98 -20.88 -1.84
CA ASP A 612 -8.27 -20.86 -3.27
C ASP A 612 -9.15 -22.06 -3.70
N ASP A 613 -8.87 -23.26 -3.18
CA ASP A 613 -9.68 -24.46 -3.45
C ASP A 613 -11.08 -24.33 -2.85
N VAL A 614 -11.22 -23.80 -1.64
CA VAL A 614 -12.55 -23.56 -1.04
C VAL A 614 -13.36 -22.59 -1.89
N VAL A 615 -12.77 -21.48 -2.36
CA VAL A 615 -13.42 -20.50 -3.23
C VAL A 615 -13.84 -21.15 -4.55
N LYS A 616 -13.01 -21.99 -5.16
CA LYS A 616 -13.36 -22.75 -6.39
C LYS A 616 -14.52 -23.71 -6.15
N ILE A 617 -14.49 -24.48 -5.06
CA ILE A 617 -15.57 -25.41 -4.70
C ILE A 617 -16.89 -24.68 -4.46
N GLN A 618 -16.86 -23.53 -3.79
CA GLN A 618 -18.06 -22.70 -3.61
C GLN A 618 -18.59 -22.21 -4.96
N SER A 619 -17.71 -21.77 -5.85
CA SER A 619 -18.06 -21.32 -7.20
C SER A 619 -18.69 -22.45 -8.04
N ILE A 620 -18.15 -23.69 -8.00
CA ILE A 620 -18.73 -24.88 -8.67
C ILE A 620 -20.14 -25.17 -8.16
N LYS A 621 -20.34 -25.02 -6.85
CA LYS A 621 -21.65 -25.26 -6.20
C LYS A 621 -22.61 -24.08 -6.30
N ALA A 622 -22.30 -23.05 -7.10
CA ALA A 622 -23.06 -21.80 -7.24
C ALA A 622 -23.41 -21.14 -5.89
N ARG A 623 -22.51 -21.25 -4.90
CA ARG A 623 -22.64 -20.61 -3.59
C ARG A 623 -22.00 -19.23 -3.60
N GLN A 624 -22.35 -18.39 -2.62
CA GLN A 624 -21.62 -17.16 -2.39
C GLN A 624 -20.19 -17.48 -1.95
N VAL A 625 -19.20 -17.05 -2.76
CA VAL A 625 -17.79 -17.28 -2.48
C VAL A 625 -17.31 -16.43 -1.29
N PHE A 626 -16.38 -16.95 -0.53
CA PHE A 626 -15.74 -16.21 0.53
C PHE A 626 -14.92 -15.04 -0.03
N LYS A 627 -14.95 -13.93 0.70
CA LYS A 627 -14.04 -12.84 0.49
C LYS A 627 -12.80 -13.07 1.35
N VAL A 628 -11.70 -13.41 0.72
CA VAL A 628 -10.42 -13.70 1.38
C VAL A 628 -9.45 -12.54 1.18
N ARG A 629 -8.76 -12.14 2.27
CA ARG A 629 -7.66 -11.19 2.23
C ARG A 629 -6.55 -11.65 3.15
N PHE A 630 -5.33 -11.61 2.63
CA PHE A 630 -4.13 -11.95 3.40
C PHE A 630 -3.46 -10.69 3.95
N ASP A 631 -2.88 -10.81 5.16
CA ASP A 631 -2.07 -9.79 5.82
C ASP A 631 -2.72 -8.40 5.76
N GLN A 632 -4.04 -8.35 5.99
CA GLN A 632 -4.79 -7.10 5.98
C GLN A 632 -4.11 -6.08 6.89
N PHE A 633 -4.04 -4.83 6.44
CA PHE A 633 -3.29 -3.78 7.14
C PHE A 633 -3.80 -3.54 8.56
N ASP A 634 -5.10 -3.55 8.72
CA ASP A 634 -5.78 -3.39 10.01
C ASP A 634 -6.79 -4.52 10.21
N ILE A 635 -6.68 -5.20 11.33
CA ILE A 635 -7.47 -6.40 11.65
C ILE A 635 -8.31 -6.13 12.88
#